data_a331491a77c3ef1f9b0c8d5dc79a2f3d
#
_entry.id   a331491a77c3ef1f9b0c8d5dc79a2f3d
#
_cell.length_a   1.000
_cell.length_b   1.000
_cell.length_c   1.000
_cell.angle_alpha   90.00
_cell.angle_beta   90.00
_cell.angle_gamma   90.00
#
_symmetry.space_group_name_H-M   'P 1'
#
loop_
_entity.id
_entity.type
_entity.pdbx_description
1 polymer ?
#
loop_
_entity_poly.entity_id
_entity_poly.type
_entity_poly.pdbx_seq_one_letter_code
_entity_poly.pdbx_strand_id
1 'polypeptide(L)'
;FKHTPAYEMLRSLVGSEMCIRDSVGACPACDGLGEHAYRISNPTCPECHGERLKPEYRAVTIQGRNISQFCNLNIREAQKELESWVLTPNQLTVAEQALREIQTRLDFLVNVGLDYLNLDQKASTLSGGEAQRIRLASQIGSGLVGVMYVLDEPTIGLHPRDTDRLIKTLKRLRDLGNTVILVEHDLETIRAADHIIDIGPGAGHYGGLVTASGSPSQISSRKNTLTGRYLKGEKRIPVPEKRRKALPGHELVVLGASANNLKEVDVRFPLGLMNVVTGVSGSGKSSLLVDVLQRALEKKMLDKRVEVGKHREIKGYEKLEQLMVIDQEPIGRTPRSNPATYTKVLDPIRDLFSKMNEARRRGFTKRRFSFNAREGRCGACEGQGYHLIEMHFLSDVWVTCDQCKGRRYNRETLAVTFRGQTIADVLDMEITKAVELFESQPRILRILQTLEEVGLGYMKLGQPGNTLSGGEAQRLKLAAELSRRSRGKTLYILDEPTTGLHIDDVARLLKILQRLVDQGNTAIIIEHNLEVIKSADWITDLGLEGGAGGGRLLFSGTPEECAALQESHTGRFLAPVLHQDSGFQLSPVELDSGVA
;
A
#
# COMPACT_ATOMS: atom_id res chain seq x y z
N PHE A 1 -4.51 -11.44 37.99
CA PHE A 1 -4.62 -11.40 36.53
C PHE A 1 -3.24 -11.10 35.96
N LYS A 2 -2.57 -12.11 35.38
CA LYS A 2 -1.33 -11.88 34.61
C LYS A 2 -1.74 -11.23 33.29
N HIS A 3 -1.30 -9.98 33.09
CA HIS A 3 -1.44 -9.31 31.80
C HIS A 3 -0.60 -10.04 30.76
N THR A 4 -1.24 -10.75 29.84
CA THR A 4 -0.58 -11.26 28.64
C THR A 4 -0.22 -10.08 27.75
N PRO A 5 1.02 -9.98 27.23
CA PRO A 5 1.44 -8.88 26.36
C PRO A 5 0.57 -8.82 25.10
N ALA A 6 0.34 -7.62 24.57
CA ALA A 6 -0.46 -7.41 23.34
C ALA A 6 0.05 -8.24 22.15
N TYR A 7 1.35 -8.55 22.11
CA TYR A 7 1.98 -9.45 21.15
C TYR A 7 1.55 -10.92 21.33
N GLU A 8 1.34 -11.39 22.56
CA GLU A 8 0.80 -12.74 22.83
C GLU A 8 -0.71 -12.80 22.61
N MET A 9 -1.45 -11.71 22.84
CA MET A 9 -2.87 -11.62 22.43
C MET A 9 -3.04 -11.61 20.90
N LEU A 10 -2.16 -10.94 20.17
CA LEU A 10 -2.11 -11.01 18.70
C LEU A 10 -1.75 -12.42 18.21
N ARG A 11 -0.85 -13.13 18.89
CA ARG A 11 -0.55 -14.54 18.62
C ARG A 11 -1.74 -15.45 18.91
N SER A 12 -2.51 -15.20 19.95
CA SER A 12 -3.70 -16.01 20.30
C SER A 12 -4.88 -15.81 19.35
N LEU A 13 -4.93 -14.68 18.64
CA LEU A 13 -5.95 -14.38 17.64
C LEU A 13 -5.62 -14.93 16.24
N VAL A 14 -4.34 -15.20 15.95
CA VAL A 14 -3.88 -15.90 14.73
C VAL A 14 -3.57 -17.35 15.11
N GLY A 15 -4.63 -18.14 15.35
CA GLY A 15 -4.60 -19.38 16.12
C GLY A 15 -3.86 -20.58 15.54
N SER A 16 -3.13 -20.50 14.41
CA SER A 16 -2.48 -21.70 13.85
C SER A 16 -1.03 -21.90 14.33
N GLU A 17 -0.25 -20.84 14.55
CA GLU A 17 1.14 -20.99 14.96
C GLU A 17 1.26 -21.43 16.44
N MET A 18 0.41 -20.94 17.32
CA MET A 18 0.44 -21.32 18.73
C MET A 18 0.04 -22.77 18.97
N CYS A 19 -0.99 -23.25 18.27
CA CYS A 19 -1.46 -24.64 18.46
C CYS A 19 -0.43 -25.68 18.00
N ILE A 20 0.32 -25.43 16.95
CA ILE A 20 1.36 -26.34 16.46
C ILE A 20 2.63 -26.22 17.32
N ARG A 21 3.08 -25.01 17.60
CA ARG A 21 4.30 -24.76 18.36
C ARG A 21 4.22 -25.24 19.82
N ASP A 22 3.06 -25.07 20.45
CA ASP A 22 2.84 -25.46 21.84
C ASP A 22 2.29 -26.89 21.95
N SER A 23 2.12 -27.60 20.81
CA SER A 23 1.62 -28.97 20.80
C SER A 23 2.72 -29.99 21.02
N VAL A 24 2.38 -31.09 21.67
CA VAL A 24 3.26 -32.27 21.81
C VAL A 24 3.67 -32.84 20.44
N GLY A 25 2.91 -32.52 19.40
CA GLY A 25 3.13 -32.94 18.02
C GLY A 25 4.09 -32.08 17.20
N ALA A 26 4.57 -30.96 17.73
CA ALA A 26 5.50 -30.08 17.02
C ALA A 26 6.80 -30.79 16.65
N CYS A 27 7.33 -30.51 15.45
CA CYS A 27 8.64 -31.00 15.03
C CYS A 27 9.74 -30.46 15.97
N PRO A 28 10.53 -31.30 16.64
CA PRO A 28 11.51 -30.83 17.61
C PRO A 28 12.70 -30.09 16.97
N ALA A 29 12.98 -30.32 15.70
CA ALA A 29 14.12 -29.67 15.02
C ALA A 29 13.85 -28.19 14.66
N CYS A 30 12.59 -27.82 14.49
CA CYS A 30 12.20 -26.45 14.13
C CYS A 30 11.14 -25.86 15.07
N ASP A 31 10.83 -26.50 16.18
CA ASP A 31 9.79 -26.10 17.14
C ASP A 31 8.44 -25.78 16.47
N GLY A 32 8.08 -26.59 15.45
CA GLY A 32 6.85 -26.40 14.69
C GLY A 32 6.86 -25.22 13.72
N LEU A 33 8.01 -24.57 13.47
CA LEU A 33 8.12 -23.44 12.54
C LEU A 33 8.17 -23.88 11.07
N GLY A 34 8.58 -25.12 10.78
CA GLY A 34 8.78 -25.63 9.43
C GLY A 34 10.07 -25.16 8.76
N GLU A 35 10.78 -24.23 9.36
CA GLU A 35 12.06 -23.65 8.88
C GLU A 35 12.99 -23.32 10.05
N HIS A 36 14.28 -23.12 9.76
CA HIS A 36 15.25 -22.72 10.77
C HIS A 36 15.34 -21.19 10.90
N ALA A 37 14.94 -20.65 12.06
CA ALA A 37 14.82 -19.21 12.35
C ALA A 37 16.16 -18.42 12.40
N TYR A 38 17.32 -19.04 12.21
CA TYR A 38 18.62 -18.44 12.50
C TYR A 38 19.52 -18.18 11.28
N ARG A 39 19.01 -18.32 10.06
CA ARG A 39 19.81 -18.08 8.84
C ARG A 39 19.14 -17.05 7.92
N ILE A 40 19.97 -16.31 7.21
CA ILE A 40 19.54 -15.24 6.28
C ILE A 40 18.55 -15.73 5.20
N SER A 41 18.46 -17.04 4.95
CA SER A 41 17.58 -17.65 3.93
C SER A 41 16.58 -18.64 4.50
N ASN A 42 16.26 -18.62 5.78
CA ASN A 42 15.27 -19.51 6.44
C ASN A 42 15.03 -20.84 5.69
N PRO A 43 16.02 -21.74 5.63
CA PRO A 43 15.88 -22.98 4.87
C PRO A 43 14.81 -23.87 5.50
N THR A 44 14.04 -24.55 4.66
CA THR A 44 13.04 -25.53 5.08
C THR A 44 13.67 -26.54 6.04
N CYS A 45 12.97 -26.87 7.11
CA CYS A 45 13.45 -27.83 8.09
C CYS A 45 13.71 -29.19 7.44
N PRO A 46 14.91 -29.78 7.58
CA PRO A 46 15.26 -31.04 6.93
C PRO A 46 14.53 -32.25 7.53
N GLU A 47 14.01 -32.17 8.76
CA GLU A 47 13.31 -33.28 9.41
C GLU A 47 11.82 -33.32 9.02
N CYS A 48 11.14 -32.18 9.10
CA CYS A 48 9.71 -32.17 8.79
C CYS A 48 9.39 -31.69 7.36
N HIS A 49 10.39 -31.27 6.58
CA HIS A 49 10.23 -30.78 5.20
C HIS A 49 9.19 -29.64 5.07
N GLY A 50 9.06 -28.80 6.11
CA GLY A 50 8.09 -27.72 6.15
C GLY A 50 6.71 -28.11 6.74
N GLU A 51 6.45 -29.39 7.00
CA GLU A 51 5.14 -29.84 7.51
C GLU A 51 4.92 -29.57 9.00
N ARG A 52 5.90 -29.05 9.72
CA ARG A 52 5.84 -28.54 11.11
C ARG A 52 5.59 -29.59 12.20
N LEU A 53 5.13 -30.81 11.87
CA LEU A 53 4.73 -31.85 12.80
C LEU A 53 5.67 -33.06 12.77
N LYS A 54 5.67 -33.83 13.86
CA LYS A 54 6.33 -35.14 13.95
C LYS A 54 5.69 -36.16 13.01
N PRO A 55 6.41 -37.21 12.56
CA PRO A 55 5.90 -38.20 11.63
C PRO A 55 4.61 -38.89 12.13
N GLU A 56 4.51 -39.19 13.44
CA GLU A 56 3.36 -39.90 14.03
C GLU A 56 2.05 -39.09 13.88
N TYR A 57 2.12 -37.75 14.02
CA TYR A 57 0.96 -36.88 13.87
C TYR A 57 0.59 -36.65 12.39
N ARG A 58 1.57 -36.76 11.48
CA ARG A 58 1.34 -36.70 10.04
C ARG A 58 0.71 -37.97 9.49
N ALA A 59 0.80 -39.09 10.21
CA ALA A 59 0.17 -40.35 9.82
C ALA A 59 -1.36 -40.33 9.99
N VAL A 60 -1.90 -39.39 10.79
CA VAL A 60 -3.35 -39.23 10.93
C VAL A 60 -3.92 -38.53 9.70
N THR A 61 -4.85 -39.20 9.02
CA THR A 61 -5.48 -38.72 7.79
C THR A 61 -7.00 -38.70 7.87
N ILE A 62 -7.62 -37.73 7.21
CA ILE A 62 -9.06 -37.69 6.93
C ILE A 62 -9.20 -37.69 5.41
N GLN A 63 -9.95 -38.65 4.87
CA GLN A 63 -10.13 -38.85 3.41
C GLN A 63 -8.78 -38.91 2.64
N GLY A 64 -7.74 -39.48 3.27
CA GLY A 64 -6.42 -39.67 2.67
C GLY A 64 -5.48 -38.44 2.76
N ARG A 65 -5.89 -37.32 3.35
CA ARG A 65 -5.05 -36.15 3.60
C ARG A 65 -4.73 -35.98 5.08
N ASN A 66 -3.48 -35.66 5.38
CA ASN A 66 -3.09 -35.21 6.71
C ASN A 66 -3.34 -33.70 6.89
N ILE A 67 -3.24 -33.22 8.14
CA ILE A 67 -3.52 -31.83 8.48
C ILE A 67 -2.58 -30.85 7.74
N SER A 68 -1.31 -31.17 7.55
CA SER A 68 -0.36 -30.32 6.84
C SER A 68 -0.72 -30.20 5.36
N GLN A 69 -1.11 -31.30 4.73
CA GLN A 69 -1.58 -31.32 3.35
C GLN A 69 -2.89 -30.53 3.18
N PHE A 70 -3.79 -30.60 4.17
CA PHE A 70 -5.01 -29.80 4.16
C PHE A 70 -4.72 -28.30 4.34
N CYS A 71 -3.83 -27.94 5.26
CA CYS A 71 -3.45 -26.55 5.49
C CYS A 71 -2.67 -25.91 4.31
N ASN A 72 -2.02 -26.73 3.48
CA ASN A 72 -1.36 -26.26 2.25
C ASN A 72 -2.34 -25.91 1.11
N LEU A 73 -3.61 -26.29 1.24
CA LEU A 73 -4.63 -25.89 0.28
C LEU A 73 -4.91 -24.40 0.40
N ASN A 74 -5.25 -23.77 -0.71
CA ASN A 74 -5.83 -22.43 -0.63
C ASN A 74 -7.26 -22.51 -0.06
N ILE A 75 -7.77 -21.39 0.45
CA ILE A 75 -9.06 -21.31 1.15
C ILE A 75 -10.19 -21.87 0.29
N ARG A 76 -10.20 -21.58 -1.02
CA ARG A 76 -11.22 -22.08 -1.95
C ARG A 76 -11.11 -23.59 -2.20
N GLU A 77 -9.89 -24.12 -2.30
CA GLU A 77 -9.65 -25.56 -2.42
C GLU A 77 -10.04 -26.29 -1.14
N ALA A 78 -9.70 -25.75 0.02
CA ALA A 78 -10.08 -26.29 1.33
C ALA A 78 -11.62 -26.35 1.49
N GLN A 79 -12.34 -25.31 1.04
CA GLN A 79 -13.80 -25.29 1.03
C GLN A 79 -14.37 -26.44 0.18
N LYS A 80 -13.89 -26.58 -1.06
CA LYS A 80 -14.33 -27.66 -1.96
C LYS A 80 -13.97 -29.05 -1.43
N GLU A 81 -12.81 -29.18 -0.81
CA GLU A 81 -12.36 -30.45 -0.20
C GLU A 81 -13.32 -30.85 0.92
N LEU A 82 -13.71 -29.95 1.82
CA LEU A 82 -14.67 -30.21 2.89
C LEU A 82 -16.05 -30.62 2.35
N GLU A 83 -16.51 -29.96 1.29
CA GLU A 83 -17.78 -30.31 0.63
C GLU A 83 -17.77 -31.72 0.01
N SER A 84 -16.58 -32.19 -0.40
CA SER A 84 -16.41 -33.51 -1.01
C SER A 84 -16.34 -34.68 0.01
N TRP A 85 -16.21 -34.36 1.30
CA TRP A 85 -16.02 -35.40 2.32
C TRP A 85 -17.27 -36.29 2.52
N VAL A 86 -17.09 -37.56 2.34
CA VAL A 86 -18.11 -38.57 2.60
C VAL A 86 -17.86 -39.19 3.98
N LEU A 87 -18.63 -38.77 4.98
CA LEU A 87 -18.50 -39.20 6.37
C LEU A 87 -19.61 -40.21 6.71
N THR A 88 -19.26 -41.19 7.55
CA THR A 88 -20.26 -42.10 8.11
C THR A 88 -21.18 -41.37 9.11
N PRO A 89 -22.41 -41.88 9.38
CA PRO A 89 -23.33 -41.22 10.32
C PRO A 89 -22.72 -40.93 11.70
N ASN A 90 -21.91 -41.85 12.23
CA ASN A 90 -21.23 -41.68 13.51
C ASN A 90 -20.15 -40.58 13.44
N GLN A 91 -19.37 -40.50 12.36
CA GLN A 91 -18.38 -39.45 12.14
C GLN A 91 -19.06 -38.10 11.97
N LEU A 92 -20.20 -38.06 11.25
CA LEU A 92 -20.95 -36.81 11.05
C LEU A 92 -21.46 -36.28 12.40
N THR A 93 -22.01 -37.11 13.26
CA THR A 93 -22.50 -36.73 14.59
C THR A 93 -21.38 -36.11 15.45
N VAL A 94 -20.16 -36.64 15.38
CA VAL A 94 -19.01 -36.13 16.15
C VAL A 94 -18.45 -34.85 15.55
N ALA A 95 -18.41 -34.74 14.21
CA ALA A 95 -17.73 -33.66 13.51
C ALA A 95 -18.66 -32.51 13.12
N GLU A 96 -19.99 -32.65 13.22
CA GLU A 96 -20.97 -31.71 12.65
C GLU A 96 -20.73 -30.24 13.08
N GLN A 97 -20.55 -30.01 14.37
CA GLN A 97 -20.34 -28.66 14.86
C GLN A 97 -19.01 -28.05 14.37
N ALA A 98 -17.92 -28.85 14.41
CA ALA A 98 -16.61 -28.40 13.94
C ALA A 98 -16.63 -28.13 12.43
N LEU A 99 -17.26 -28.96 11.63
CA LEU A 99 -17.39 -28.77 10.18
C LEU A 99 -18.20 -27.51 9.84
N ARG A 100 -19.33 -27.30 10.53
CA ARG A 100 -20.12 -26.06 10.35
C ARG A 100 -19.30 -24.80 10.63
N GLU A 101 -18.53 -24.81 11.73
CA GLU A 101 -17.68 -23.66 12.07
C GLU A 101 -16.55 -23.44 11.07
N ILE A 102 -15.89 -24.50 10.62
CA ILE A 102 -14.84 -24.41 9.61
C ILE A 102 -15.44 -23.89 8.30
N GLN A 103 -16.54 -24.44 7.82
CA GLN A 103 -17.22 -23.97 6.61
C GLN A 103 -17.61 -22.51 6.70
N THR A 104 -18.24 -22.09 7.81
CA THR A 104 -18.63 -20.70 8.01
C THR A 104 -17.44 -19.74 7.93
N ARG A 105 -16.29 -20.11 8.52
CA ARG A 105 -15.07 -19.31 8.48
C ARG A 105 -14.44 -19.28 7.09
N LEU A 106 -14.40 -20.42 6.39
CA LEU A 106 -13.89 -20.49 5.01
C LEU A 106 -14.78 -19.68 4.05
N ASP A 107 -16.11 -19.83 4.14
CA ASP A 107 -17.07 -19.05 3.35
C ASP A 107 -16.84 -17.56 3.52
N PHE A 108 -16.60 -17.16 4.77
CA PHE A 108 -16.34 -15.77 5.06
C PHE A 108 -15.02 -15.28 4.44
N LEU A 109 -13.94 -16.05 4.57
CA LEU A 109 -12.64 -15.72 3.95
C LEU A 109 -12.75 -15.61 2.43
N VAL A 110 -13.54 -16.50 1.79
CA VAL A 110 -13.85 -16.40 0.35
C VAL A 110 -14.62 -15.11 0.03
N ASN A 111 -15.61 -14.76 0.85
CA ASN A 111 -16.45 -13.57 0.64
C ASN A 111 -15.70 -12.25 0.82
N VAL A 112 -14.63 -12.21 1.62
CA VAL A 112 -13.77 -11.02 1.76
C VAL A 112 -12.62 -10.99 0.74
N GLY A 113 -12.62 -11.91 -0.25
CA GLY A 113 -11.64 -11.92 -1.34
C GLY A 113 -10.26 -12.47 -0.94
N LEU A 114 -10.20 -13.39 0.04
CA LEU A 114 -8.97 -14.06 0.49
C LEU A 114 -8.88 -15.50 0.02
N ASP A 115 -9.70 -15.91 -0.93
CA ASP A 115 -9.85 -17.27 -1.43
C ASP A 115 -8.56 -17.88 -2.02
N TYR A 116 -7.62 -17.05 -2.42
CA TYR A 116 -6.32 -17.44 -2.97
C TYR A 116 -5.23 -17.73 -1.93
N LEU A 117 -5.40 -17.30 -0.67
CA LEU A 117 -4.43 -17.55 0.39
C LEU A 117 -4.44 -19.00 0.83
N ASN A 118 -3.26 -19.54 1.17
CA ASN A 118 -3.16 -20.84 1.80
C ASN A 118 -3.47 -20.74 3.30
N LEU A 119 -4.05 -21.80 3.86
CA LEU A 119 -4.40 -21.82 5.29
C LEU A 119 -3.15 -21.76 6.19
N ASP A 120 -1.99 -22.22 5.72
CA ASP A 120 -0.71 -22.16 6.43
C ASP A 120 0.14 -20.92 6.09
N GLN A 121 -0.45 -19.93 5.36
CA GLN A 121 0.24 -18.70 4.97
C GLN A 121 0.84 -17.99 6.19
N LYS A 122 2.12 -17.63 6.11
CA LYS A 122 2.80 -16.95 7.22
C LYS A 122 2.26 -15.53 7.39
N ALA A 123 1.96 -15.13 8.62
CA ALA A 123 1.46 -13.79 8.94
C ALA A 123 2.40 -12.67 8.48
N SER A 124 3.72 -12.92 8.47
CA SER A 124 4.74 -11.97 8.02
C SER A 124 4.74 -11.72 6.51
N THR A 125 4.10 -12.59 5.72
CA THR A 125 4.01 -12.46 4.26
C THR A 125 2.68 -11.86 3.80
N LEU A 126 1.77 -11.58 4.74
CA LEU A 126 0.48 -10.95 4.45
C LEU A 126 0.65 -9.44 4.25
N SER A 127 -0.02 -8.90 3.26
CA SER A 127 -0.20 -7.46 3.12
C SER A 127 -1.07 -6.89 4.27
N GLY A 128 -0.99 -5.57 4.50
CA GLY A 128 -1.81 -4.92 5.53
C GLY A 128 -3.30 -5.16 5.35
N GLY A 129 -3.80 -5.05 4.12
CA GLY A 129 -5.21 -5.31 3.80
C GLY A 129 -5.61 -6.78 3.97
N GLU A 130 -4.76 -7.74 3.62
CA GLU A 130 -5.03 -9.17 3.87
C GLU A 130 -5.12 -9.48 5.36
N ALA A 131 -4.17 -8.98 6.15
CA ALA A 131 -4.18 -9.14 7.61
C ALA A 131 -5.44 -8.52 8.26
N GLN A 132 -5.88 -7.36 7.79
CA GLN A 132 -7.10 -6.70 8.27
C GLN A 132 -8.34 -7.53 7.93
N ARG A 133 -8.45 -8.07 6.71
CA ARG A 133 -9.57 -8.92 6.30
C ARG A 133 -9.60 -10.26 7.04
N ILE A 134 -8.44 -10.87 7.34
CA ILE A 134 -8.37 -12.07 8.19
C ILE A 134 -8.89 -11.77 9.60
N ARG A 135 -8.50 -10.63 10.19
CA ARG A 135 -9.04 -10.21 11.50
C ARG A 135 -10.56 -10.00 11.45
N LEU A 136 -11.05 -9.35 10.41
CA LEU A 136 -12.48 -9.19 10.18
C LEU A 136 -13.17 -10.56 10.10
N ALA A 137 -12.62 -11.50 9.32
CA ALA A 137 -13.13 -12.85 9.20
C ALA A 137 -13.21 -13.60 10.55
N SER A 138 -12.18 -13.46 11.39
CA SER A 138 -12.16 -14.13 12.69
C SER A 138 -13.23 -13.58 13.67
N GLN A 139 -13.54 -12.30 13.58
CA GLN A 139 -14.55 -11.67 14.45
C GLN A 139 -15.98 -12.01 14.03
N ILE A 140 -16.24 -12.10 12.74
CA ILE A 140 -17.58 -12.36 12.19
C ILE A 140 -17.98 -13.82 12.36
N GLY A 141 -17.04 -14.74 12.26
CA GLY A 141 -17.30 -16.16 12.55
C GLY A 141 -17.84 -16.45 13.95
N SER A 142 -17.80 -15.46 14.86
CA SER A 142 -18.36 -15.55 16.21
C SER A 142 -19.89 -15.42 16.27
N GLY A 143 -20.57 -14.99 15.18
CA GLY A 143 -22.01 -14.80 15.15
C GLY A 143 -22.56 -13.75 16.11
N LEU A 144 -21.74 -12.82 16.59
CA LEU A 144 -22.14 -11.79 17.54
C LEU A 144 -23.13 -10.84 16.91
N VAL A 145 -24.18 -10.50 17.65
CA VAL A 145 -25.25 -9.54 17.30
C VAL A 145 -25.16 -8.34 18.26
N GLY A 146 -25.49 -7.12 17.75
CA GLY A 146 -25.44 -5.90 18.55
C GLY A 146 -24.02 -5.36 18.78
N VAL A 147 -23.06 -5.76 17.96
CA VAL A 147 -21.66 -5.32 18.01
C VAL A 147 -21.46 -4.13 17.06
N MET A 148 -20.56 -3.22 17.46
CA MET A 148 -20.06 -2.15 16.58
C MET A 148 -18.72 -2.54 15.98
N TYR A 149 -18.68 -2.62 14.65
CA TYR A 149 -17.46 -2.86 13.87
C TYR A 149 -16.95 -1.51 13.33
N VAL A 150 -15.71 -1.19 13.65
CA VAL A 150 -15.01 0.00 13.12
C VAL A 150 -13.86 -0.47 12.23
N LEU A 151 -13.92 -0.11 10.96
CA LEU A 151 -12.96 -0.54 9.94
C LEU A 151 -12.33 0.69 9.27
N ASP A 152 -11.02 0.68 9.17
CA ASP A 152 -10.25 1.73 8.53
C ASP A 152 -9.78 1.25 7.16
N GLU A 153 -10.30 1.87 6.10
CA GLU A 153 -10.01 1.61 4.69
C GLU A 153 -9.96 0.10 4.32
N PRO A 154 -11.02 -0.68 4.57
CA PRO A 154 -11.00 -2.13 4.33
C PRO A 154 -10.89 -2.52 2.85
N THR A 155 -11.08 -1.58 1.92
CA THR A 155 -10.98 -1.78 0.47
C THR A 155 -9.56 -1.63 -0.08
N ILE A 156 -8.56 -1.27 0.76
CA ILE A 156 -7.17 -1.12 0.34
C ILE A 156 -6.65 -2.37 -0.39
N GLY A 157 -6.02 -2.15 -1.55
CA GLY A 157 -5.41 -3.22 -2.35
C GLY A 157 -6.40 -4.22 -2.94
N LEU A 158 -7.69 -3.89 -2.96
CA LEU A 158 -8.72 -4.71 -3.58
C LEU A 158 -8.97 -4.30 -5.04
N HIS A 159 -9.08 -5.32 -5.88
CA HIS A 159 -9.66 -5.14 -7.21
C HIS A 159 -11.17 -4.81 -7.07
N PRO A 160 -11.79 -4.00 -7.96
CA PRO A 160 -13.21 -3.65 -7.90
C PRO A 160 -14.15 -4.86 -7.73
N ARG A 161 -13.83 -6.01 -8.35
CA ARG A 161 -14.55 -7.27 -8.14
C ARG A 161 -14.60 -7.71 -6.68
N ASP A 162 -13.47 -7.60 -5.99
CA ASP A 162 -13.34 -8.06 -4.62
C ASP A 162 -13.91 -7.02 -3.64
N THR A 163 -13.85 -5.73 -3.98
CA THR A 163 -14.57 -4.64 -3.28
C THR A 163 -16.07 -4.89 -3.26
N ASP A 164 -16.67 -5.27 -4.38
CA ASP A 164 -18.11 -5.58 -4.46
C ASP A 164 -18.50 -6.74 -3.56
N ARG A 165 -17.67 -7.78 -3.47
CA ARG A 165 -17.87 -8.91 -2.53
C ARG A 165 -17.78 -8.46 -1.06
N LEU A 166 -16.79 -7.62 -0.74
CA LEU A 166 -16.63 -7.06 0.60
C LEU A 166 -17.85 -6.23 1.00
N ILE A 167 -18.34 -5.34 0.14
CA ILE A 167 -19.53 -4.52 0.39
C ILE A 167 -20.75 -5.40 0.70
N LYS A 168 -20.98 -6.47 -0.07
CA LYS A 168 -22.08 -7.42 0.18
C LYS A 168 -21.95 -8.08 1.56
N THR A 169 -20.72 -8.42 1.94
CA THR A 169 -20.44 -9.02 3.25
C THR A 169 -20.68 -8.05 4.40
N LEU A 170 -20.26 -6.79 4.27
CA LEU A 170 -20.49 -5.75 5.27
C LEU A 170 -21.98 -5.42 5.43
N LYS A 171 -22.76 -5.39 4.33
CA LYS A 171 -24.22 -5.25 4.37
C LYS A 171 -24.86 -6.43 5.11
N ARG A 172 -24.43 -7.66 4.86
CA ARG A 172 -24.94 -8.84 5.59
C ARG A 172 -24.67 -8.72 7.10
N LEU A 173 -23.48 -8.23 7.49
CA LEU A 173 -23.17 -7.97 8.90
C LEU A 173 -24.12 -6.98 9.55
N ARG A 174 -24.37 -5.86 8.87
CA ARG A 174 -25.34 -4.86 9.30
C ARG A 174 -26.73 -5.48 9.47
N ASP A 175 -27.16 -6.25 8.49
CA ASP A 175 -28.50 -6.88 8.47
C ASP A 175 -28.70 -7.91 9.59
N LEU A 176 -27.61 -8.44 10.17
CA LEU A 176 -27.64 -9.25 11.39
C LEU A 176 -27.85 -8.43 12.68
N GLY A 177 -28.10 -7.12 12.59
CA GLY A 177 -28.34 -6.24 13.73
C GLY A 177 -27.07 -5.62 14.32
N ASN A 178 -25.98 -5.56 13.57
CA ASN A 178 -24.74 -4.89 13.95
C ASN A 178 -24.66 -3.47 13.41
N THR A 179 -23.80 -2.65 14.02
CA THR A 179 -23.41 -1.34 13.49
C THR A 179 -22.07 -1.45 12.81
N VAL A 180 -21.95 -0.99 11.56
CA VAL A 180 -20.70 -1.00 10.80
C VAL A 180 -20.30 0.44 10.47
N ILE A 181 -19.15 0.87 10.96
CA ILE A 181 -18.56 2.19 10.71
C ILE A 181 -17.30 1.98 9.85
N LEU A 182 -17.24 2.67 8.71
CA LEU A 182 -16.13 2.60 7.78
C LEU A 182 -15.48 3.98 7.64
N VAL A 183 -14.16 4.02 7.63
CA VAL A 183 -13.41 5.13 7.05
C VAL A 183 -13.06 4.70 5.63
N GLU A 184 -13.50 5.47 4.63
CA GLU A 184 -13.36 5.07 3.22
C GLU A 184 -13.19 6.23 2.26
N HIS A 185 -12.51 5.96 1.16
CA HIS A 185 -12.26 6.87 0.05
C HIS A 185 -12.80 6.33 -1.28
N ASP A 186 -13.13 5.04 -1.35
CA ASP A 186 -13.69 4.40 -2.53
C ASP A 186 -15.14 4.85 -2.78
N LEU A 187 -15.39 5.39 -3.98
CA LEU A 187 -16.70 5.94 -4.33
C LEU A 187 -17.82 4.90 -4.37
N GLU A 188 -17.54 3.66 -4.77
CA GLU A 188 -18.55 2.60 -4.82
C GLU A 188 -18.96 2.18 -3.40
N THR A 189 -18.00 2.08 -2.50
CA THR A 189 -18.24 1.81 -1.08
C THR A 189 -19.03 2.93 -0.43
N ILE A 190 -18.68 4.19 -0.71
CA ILE A 190 -19.40 5.38 -0.21
C ILE A 190 -20.84 5.41 -0.75
N ARG A 191 -21.08 5.09 -2.03
CA ARG A 191 -22.43 4.98 -2.61
C ARG A 191 -23.27 3.86 -1.99
N ALA A 192 -22.62 2.79 -1.54
CA ALA A 192 -23.28 1.63 -0.95
C ALA A 192 -23.65 1.80 0.53
N ALA A 193 -23.17 2.87 1.19
CA ALA A 193 -23.43 3.17 2.59
C ALA A 193 -24.89 3.62 2.82
N ASP A 194 -25.42 3.40 4.02
CA ASP A 194 -26.74 3.90 4.43
C ASP A 194 -26.65 5.37 4.84
N HIS A 195 -25.54 5.75 5.47
CA HIS A 195 -25.29 7.08 5.98
C HIS A 195 -23.83 7.47 5.79
N ILE A 196 -23.58 8.71 5.36
CA ILE A 196 -22.25 9.28 5.14
C ILE A 196 -22.07 10.43 6.12
N ILE A 197 -20.90 10.51 6.73
CA ILE A 197 -20.41 11.66 7.48
C ILE A 197 -19.16 12.16 6.74
N ASP A 198 -19.28 13.29 6.04
CA ASP A 198 -18.21 13.90 5.26
C ASP A 198 -17.45 14.88 6.14
N ILE A 199 -16.12 14.66 6.28
CA ILE A 199 -15.23 15.45 7.14
C ILE A 199 -14.28 16.26 6.26
N GLY A 200 -14.22 17.56 6.51
CA GLY A 200 -13.40 18.48 5.72
C GLY A 200 -13.40 19.89 6.31
N PRO A 201 -13.39 20.95 5.44
CA PRO A 201 -13.34 20.93 3.97
C PRO A 201 -11.96 20.64 3.39
N GLY A 202 -10.89 20.74 4.18
CA GLY A 202 -9.51 20.47 3.81
C GLY A 202 -8.86 19.48 4.76
N ALA A 203 -7.52 19.41 4.71
CA ALA A 203 -6.72 18.59 5.60
C ALA A 203 -6.00 19.45 6.66
N GLY A 204 -5.51 18.82 7.73
CA GLY A 204 -4.77 19.50 8.80
C GLY A 204 -5.61 20.56 9.52
N HIS A 205 -5.09 21.76 9.64
CA HIS A 205 -5.76 22.88 10.34
C HIS A 205 -7.09 23.31 9.70
N TYR A 206 -7.24 23.09 8.39
CA TYR A 206 -8.47 23.40 7.64
C TYR A 206 -9.45 22.23 7.58
N GLY A 207 -9.14 21.12 8.26
CA GLY A 207 -9.99 19.93 8.35
C GLY A 207 -10.72 19.79 9.68
N GLY A 208 -11.22 18.59 9.94
CA GLY A 208 -11.80 18.20 11.23
C GLY A 208 -13.24 18.68 11.47
N LEU A 209 -13.89 19.29 10.47
CA LEU A 209 -15.29 19.74 10.57
C LEU A 209 -16.20 18.76 9.80
N VAL A 210 -17.38 18.50 10.31
CA VAL A 210 -18.43 17.79 9.57
C VAL A 210 -18.99 18.74 8.51
N THR A 211 -18.64 18.51 7.24
CA THR A 211 -19.08 19.31 6.09
C THR A 211 -20.48 18.93 5.63
N ALA A 212 -20.79 17.64 5.73
CA ALA A 212 -22.11 17.12 5.43
C ALA A 212 -22.38 15.81 6.18
N SER A 213 -23.66 15.54 6.43
CA SER A 213 -24.14 14.28 6.98
C SER A 213 -25.48 13.93 6.35
N GLY A 214 -25.71 12.66 6.02
CA GLY A 214 -26.94 12.18 5.40
C GLY A 214 -26.74 10.94 4.52
N SER A 215 -27.80 10.51 3.83
CA SER A 215 -27.73 9.42 2.85
C SER A 215 -26.88 9.81 1.64
N PRO A 216 -26.37 8.85 0.85
CA PRO A 216 -25.62 9.12 -0.39
C PRO A 216 -26.36 10.07 -1.34
N SER A 217 -27.68 9.94 -1.47
CA SER A 217 -28.50 10.82 -2.30
C SER A 217 -28.57 12.26 -1.76
N GLN A 218 -28.65 12.41 -0.45
CA GLN A 218 -28.63 13.73 0.20
C GLN A 218 -27.26 14.41 0.06
N ILE A 219 -26.17 13.65 0.22
CA ILE A 219 -24.80 14.18 0.04
C ILE A 219 -24.56 14.58 -1.41
N SER A 220 -24.96 13.75 -2.38
CA SER A 220 -24.79 14.05 -3.82
C SER A 220 -25.56 15.30 -4.26
N SER A 221 -26.64 15.66 -3.56
CA SER A 221 -27.40 16.88 -3.85
C SER A 221 -26.75 18.16 -3.32
N ARG A 222 -25.79 18.04 -2.38
CA ARG A 222 -25.11 19.19 -1.77
C ARG A 222 -23.94 19.68 -2.63
N LYS A 223 -24.01 20.90 -3.14
CA LYS A 223 -22.94 21.52 -3.95
C LYS A 223 -21.69 21.91 -3.15
N ASN A 224 -21.78 21.99 -1.83
CA ASN A 224 -20.73 22.55 -0.97
C ASN A 224 -19.70 21.50 -0.51
N THR A 225 -19.90 20.22 -0.83
CA THR A 225 -18.97 19.15 -0.44
C THR A 225 -18.24 18.62 -1.65
N LEU A 226 -16.95 18.36 -1.46
CA LEU A 226 -16.11 17.81 -2.52
C LEU A 226 -16.57 16.40 -2.89
N THR A 227 -16.79 15.55 -1.88
CA THR A 227 -17.32 14.19 -2.02
C THR A 227 -18.67 14.19 -2.75
N GLY A 228 -19.60 15.10 -2.39
CA GLY A 228 -20.90 15.22 -3.05
C GLY A 228 -20.80 15.55 -4.54
N ARG A 229 -19.89 16.43 -4.93
CA ARG A 229 -19.64 16.77 -6.34
C ARG A 229 -19.12 15.60 -7.16
N TYR A 230 -18.26 14.74 -6.57
CA TYR A 230 -17.80 13.51 -7.22
C TYR A 230 -18.91 12.45 -7.28
N LEU A 231 -19.68 12.26 -6.21
CA LEU A 231 -20.82 11.33 -6.20
C LEU A 231 -21.87 11.69 -7.26
N LYS A 232 -22.12 12.98 -7.47
CA LYS A 232 -23.04 13.49 -8.50
C LYS A 232 -22.46 13.40 -9.92
N GLY A 233 -21.14 13.27 -10.05
CA GLY A 233 -20.43 13.30 -11.33
C GLY A 233 -20.22 14.72 -11.88
N GLU A 234 -20.44 15.79 -11.08
CA GLU A 234 -20.10 17.16 -11.46
C GLU A 234 -18.60 17.39 -11.57
N LYS A 235 -17.82 16.67 -10.76
CA LYS A 235 -16.37 16.64 -10.81
C LYS A 235 -15.93 15.22 -11.16
N ARG A 236 -15.02 15.10 -12.13
CA ARG A 236 -14.48 13.82 -12.61
C ARG A 236 -13.02 13.98 -13.00
N ILE A 237 -12.30 12.88 -13.01
CA ILE A 237 -10.96 12.79 -13.59
C ILE A 237 -11.16 12.48 -15.09
N PRO A 238 -10.75 13.36 -16.01
CA PRO A 238 -11.00 13.14 -17.44
C PRO A 238 -10.15 11.99 -17.98
N VAL A 239 -10.68 11.25 -18.94
CA VAL A 239 -9.89 10.34 -19.77
C VAL A 239 -8.97 11.20 -20.67
N PRO A 240 -7.69 10.84 -20.84
CA PRO A 240 -6.78 11.55 -21.73
C PRO A 240 -7.32 11.57 -23.17
N GLU A 241 -7.42 12.75 -23.79
CA GLU A 241 -7.86 12.89 -25.19
C GLU A 241 -6.96 12.14 -26.18
N LYS A 242 -5.67 12.08 -25.86
CA LYS A 242 -4.66 11.37 -26.65
C LYS A 242 -3.74 10.60 -25.72
N ARG A 243 -3.58 9.31 -25.99
CA ARG A 243 -2.59 8.49 -25.30
C ARG A 243 -1.25 8.57 -26.02
N ARG A 244 -0.18 8.48 -25.25
CA ARG A 244 1.17 8.34 -25.83
C ARG A 244 1.27 6.98 -26.50
N LYS A 245 1.96 6.92 -27.63
CA LYS A 245 2.11 5.69 -28.42
C LYS A 245 3.41 4.96 -28.05
N ALA A 246 3.32 3.65 -27.92
CA ALA A 246 4.48 2.78 -27.79
C ALA A 246 5.36 2.89 -29.06
N LEU A 247 6.66 3.09 -28.85
CA LEU A 247 7.63 3.12 -29.95
C LEU A 247 8.24 1.71 -30.12
N PRO A 248 8.20 1.13 -31.35
CA PRO A 248 8.78 -0.19 -31.60
C PRO A 248 10.23 -0.27 -31.16
N GLY A 249 10.59 -1.33 -30.44
CA GLY A 249 11.93 -1.54 -29.92
C GLY A 249 12.33 -0.63 -28.76
N HIS A 250 11.43 0.25 -28.25
CA HIS A 250 11.68 1.09 -27.09
C HIS A 250 10.88 0.59 -25.88
N GLU A 251 11.23 -0.60 -25.42
CA GLU A 251 10.51 -1.33 -24.36
C GLU A 251 11.48 -1.99 -23.38
N LEU A 252 10.99 -2.22 -22.17
CA LEU A 252 11.59 -3.06 -21.15
C LEU A 252 10.86 -4.39 -21.17
N VAL A 253 11.57 -5.51 -21.32
CA VAL A 253 10.99 -6.84 -21.52
C VAL A 253 11.42 -7.76 -20.39
N VAL A 254 10.46 -8.39 -19.74
CA VAL A 254 10.66 -9.47 -18.78
C VAL A 254 10.31 -10.78 -19.48
N LEU A 255 11.21 -11.74 -19.51
CA LEU A 255 11.02 -13.04 -20.14
C LEU A 255 11.01 -14.17 -19.11
N GLY A 256 10.05 -15.07 -19.21
CA GLY A 256 9.96 -16.30 -18.43
C GLY A 256 9.86 -16.06 -16.92
N ALA A 257 9.10 -15.06 -16.48
CA ALA A 257 8.90 -14.81 -15.05
C ALA A 257 8.11 -15.96 -14.42
N SER A 258 8.72 -16.63 -13.43
CA SER A 258 8.19 -17.84 -12.78
C SER A 258 8.36 -17.82 -11.26
N ALA A 259 8.44 -16.61 -10.66
CA ALA A 259 8.48 -16.43 -9.21
C ALA A 259 7.06 -16.60 -8.62
N ASN A 260 6.96 -17.22 -7.44
CA ASN A 260 5.72 -17.46 -6.72
C ASN A 260 4.67 -18.16 -7.61
N ASN A 261 3.53 -17.52 -7.86
CA ASN A 261 2.46 -18.07 -8.69
C ASN A 261 2.58 -17.76 -10.19
N LEU A 262 3.61 -17.03 -10.63
CA LEU A 262 3.81 -16.70 -12.04
C LEU A 262 4.13 -17.94 -12.90
N LYS A 263 3.52 -18.03 -14.08
CA LYS A 263 3.57 -19.18 -14.99
C LYS A 263 4.35 -18.86 -16.26
N GLU A 264 5.67 -18.67 -16.13
CA GLU A 264 6.61 -18.36 -17.24
C GLU A 264 6.15 -17.18 -18.09
N VAL A 265 5.75 -16.08 -17.43
CA VAL A 265 5.13 -14.94 -18.08
C VAL A 265 6.17 -14.10 -18.81
N ASP A 266 5.89 -13.77 -20.07
CA ASP A 266 6.61 -12.79 -20.87
C ASP A 266 5.81 -11.48 -20.90
N VAL A 267 6.42 -10.37 -20.45
CA VAL A 267 5.75 -9.06 -20.37
C VAL A 267 6.63 -7.97 -20.97
N ARG A 268 5.96 -7.03 -21.68
CA ARG A 268 6.59 -5.85 -22.29
C ARG A 268 6.03 -4.59 -21.66
N PHE A 269 6.92 -3.69 -21.26
CA PHE A 269 6.60 -2.37 -20.75
C PHE A 269 7.19 -1.32 -21.69
N PRO A 270 6.37 -0.65 -22.53
CA PRO A 270 6.83 0.44 -23.37
C PRO A 270 7.45 1.56 -22.54
N LEU A 271 8.62 2.04 -22.94
CA LEU A 271 9.32 3.14 -22.28
C LEU A 271 8.75 4.49 -22.72
N GLY A 272 8.83 5.49 -21.83
CA GLY A 272 8.26 6.82 -22.05
C GLY A 272 6.75 6.89 -21.88
N LEU A 273 6.13 5.86 -21.31
CA LEU A 273 4.69 5.76 -21.09
C LEU A 273 4.35 5.60 -19.61
N MET A 274 3.08 5.88 -19.28
CA MET A 274 2.46 5.50 -18.01
C MET A 274 1.88 4.09 -18.17
N ASN A 275 2.61 3.08 -17.65
CA ASN A 275 2.19 1.69 -17.65
C ASN A 275 1.49 1.37 -16.34
N VAL A 276 0.38 0.68 -16.38
CA VAL A 276 -0.33 0.19 -15.19
C VAL A 276 -0.40 -1.33 -15.22
N VAL A 277 0.05 -1.96 -14.13
CA VAL A 277 -0.09 -3.40 -13.90
C VAL A 277 -1.32 -3.61 -13.01
N THR A 278 -2.30 -4.33 -13.53
CA THR A 278 -3.58 -4.57 -12.89
C THR A 278 -3.93 -6.05 -12.86
N GLY A 279 -5.07 -6.39 -12.28
CA GLY A 279 -5.58 -7.75 -12.12
C GLY A 279 -6.10 -7.99 -10.70
N VAL A 280 -6.81 -9.08 -10.50
CA VAL A 280 -7.43 -9.43 -9.21
C VAL A 280 -6.39 -9.58 -8.09
N SER A 281 -6.84 -9.55 -6.84
CA SER A 281 -5.96 -9.76 -5.70
C SER A 281 -5.31 -11.15 -5.78
N GLY A 282 -4.00 -11.23 -5.49
CA GLY A 282 -3.23 -12.48 -5.61
C GLY A 282 -2.91 -12.95 -7.03
N SER A 283 -3.19 -12.16 -8.09
CA SER A 283 -2.89 -12.56 -9.49
C SER A 283 -1.40 -12.58 -9.86
N GLY A 284 -0.50 -12.10 -8.96
CA GLY A 284 0.95 -12.12 -9.17
C GLY A 284 1.57 -10.76 -9.55
N LYS A 285 0.83 -9.65 -9.42
CA LYS A 285 1.32 -8.29 -9.74
C LYS A 285 2.60 -7.93 -9.00
N SER A 286 2.61 -8.05 -7.68
CA SER A 286 3.79 -7.75 -6.86
C SER A 286 4.93 -8.72 -7.12
N SER A 287 4.63 -9.99 -7.39
CA SER A 287 5.64 -10.98 -7.80
C SER A 287 6.33 -10.59 -9.11
N LEU A 288 5.56 -10.12 -10.10
CA LEU A 288 6.12 -9.67 -11.39
C LEU A 288 6.91 -8.37 -11.23
N LEU A 289 6.31 -7.36 -10.58
CA LEU A 289 6.89 -6.02 -10.57
C LEU A 289 7.97 -5.86 -9.49
N VAL A 290 7.70 -6.34 -8.25
CA VAL A 290 8.61 -6.15 -7.12
C VAL A 290 9.65 -7.27 -7.07
N ASP A 291 9.22 -8.55 -6.98
CA ASP A 291 10.16 -9.65 -6.78
C ASP A 291 11.03 -9.94 -8.02
N VAL A 292 10.49 -9.79 -9.22
CA VAL A 292 11.24 -10.05 -10.46
C VAL A 292 11.82 -8.76 -11.00
N LEU A 293 11.00 -7.82 -11.50
CA LEU A 293 11.49 -6.68 -12.27
C LEU A 293 12.33 -5.72 -11.43
N GLN A 294 11.77 -5.21 -10.32
CA GLN A 294 12.44 -4.25 -9.46
C GLN A 294 13.76 -4.80 -8.93
N ARG A 295 13.74 -5.99 -8.31
CA ARG A 295 14.96 -6.60 -7.72
C ARG A 295 16.02 -6.91 -8.77
N ALA A 296 15.61 -7.33 -9.97
CA ALA A 296 16.55 -7.55 -11.05
C ALA A 296 17.21 -6.25 -11.54
N LEU A 297 16.44 -5.16 -11.65
CA LEU A 297 16.96 -3.85 -12.00
C LEU A 297 17.83 -3.26 -10.88
N GLU A 298 17.45 -3.43 -9.61
CA GLU A 298 18.28 -3.04 -8.47
C GLU A 298 19.65 -3.76 -8.48
N LYS A 299 19.65 -5.05 -8.80
CA LYS A 299 20.90 -5.83 -8.95
C LYS A 299 21.73 -5.37 -10.14
N LYS A 300 21.11 -5.14 -11.31
CA LYS A 300 21.82 -4.79 -12.55
C LYS A 300 22.27 -3.32 -12.61
N MET A 301 21.44 -2.38 -12.15
CA MET A 301 21.69 -0.95 -12.28
C MET A 301 22.31 -0.31 -11.03
N LEU A 302 22.01 -0.85 -9.83
CA LEU A 302 22.45 -0.28 -8.55
C LEU A 302 23.44 -1.18 -7.80
N ASP A 303 23.83 -2.31 -8.36
CA ASP A 303 24.73 -3.31 -7.77
C ASP A 303 24.31 -3.76 -6.34
N LYS A 304 23.01 -3.77 -6.08
CA LYS A 304 22.48 -4.23 -4.79
C LYS A 304 22.54 -5.76 -4.71
N ARG A 305 22.95 -6.27 -3.55
CA ARG A 305 22.89 -7.71 -3.23
C ARG A 305 21.48 -8.09 -2.78
N VAL A 306 20.58 -8.31 -3.72
CA VAL A 306 19.19 -8.71 -3.49
C VAL A 306 18.92 -10.05 -4.17
N GLU A 307 18.05 -10.84 -3.55
CA GLU A 307 17.54 -12.07 -4.15
C GLU A 307 16.47 -11.70 -5.18
N VAL A 308 16.61 -12.24 -6.39
CA VAL A 308 15.74 -11.93 -7.52
C VAL A 308 14.83 -13.12 -7.79
N GLY A 309 13.54 -12.87 -7.97
CA GLY A 309 12.57 -13.91 -8.33
C GLY A 309 12.94 -14.63 -9.63
N LYS A 310 12.55 -15.88 -9.75
CA LYS A 310 12.87 -16.71 -10.93
C LYS A 310 12.34 -16.09 -12.22
N HIS A 311 13.22 -15.92 -13.19
CA HIS A 311 12.94 -15.42 -14.53
C HIS A 311 14.03 -15.87 -15.49
N ARG A 312 13.78 -15.81 -16.80
CA ARG A 312 14.77 -16.16 -17.81
C ARG A 312 15.73 -15.00 -18.08
N GLU A 313 15.18 -13.85 -18.44
CA GLU A 313 15.98 -12.68 -18.84
C GLU A 313 15.19 -11.37 -18.70
N ILE A 314 15.89 -10.24 -18.50
CA ILE A 314 15.34 -8.88 -18.60
C ILE A 314 16.16 -8.10 -19.63
N LYS A 315 15.48 -7.54 -20.65
CA LYS A 315 16.06 -6.77 -21.76
C LYS A 315 15.58 -5.33 -21.76
N GLY A 316 16.36 -4.44 -22.35
CA GLY A 316 15.99 -3.04 -22.57
C GLY A 316 16.27 -2.09 -21.40
N TYR A 317 16.81 -2.60 -20.29
CA TYR A 317 17.18 -1.78 -19.13
C TYR A 317 18.39 -0.86 -19.41
N GLU A 318 19.19 -1.16 -20.42
CA GLU A 318 20.33 -0.34 -20.86
C GLU A 318 19.90 1.04 -21.40
N LYS A 319 18.62 1.20 -21.73
CA LYS A 319 18.02 2.45 -22.17
C LYS A 319 17.64 3.37 -21.01
N LEU A 320 17.66 2.84 -19.79
CA LEU A 320 17.34 3.56 -18.57
C LEU A 320 18.62 4.13 -17.94
N GLU A 321 18.55 5.35 -17.45
CA GLU A 321 19.65 5.99 -16.73
C GLU A 321 19.49 5.86 -15.20
N GLN A 322 18.25 5.83 -14.70
CA GLN A 322 17.96 5.75 -13.28
C GLN A 322 16.76 4.85 -13.00
N LEU A 323 16.80 4.20 -11.83
CA LEU A 323 15.68 3.46 -11.25
C LEU A 323 15.25 4.15 -9.95
N MET A 324 13.97 4.43 -9.84
CA MET A 324 13.33 4.99 -8.66
C MET A 324 12.16 4.12 -8.22
N VAL A 325 12.27 3.60 -7.02
CA VAL A 325 11.19 2.83 -6.37
C VAL A 325 10.50 3.72 -5.36
N ILE A 326 9.19 3.83 -5.46
CA ILE A 326 8.33 4.63 -4.59
C ILE A 326 7.35 3.69 -3.91
N ASP A 327 7.76 3.19 -2.77
CA ASP A 327 7.01 2.27 -1.91
C ASP A 327 6.41 3.00 -0.69
N GLN A 328 5.60 2.29 0.08
CA GLN A 328 4.94 2.79 1.30
C GLN A 328 5.82 2.69 2.56
N GLU A 329 7.09 2.25 2.42
CA GLU A 329 7.98 2.19 3.57
C GLU A 329 8.23 3.58 4.18
N PRO A 330 8.37 3.69 5.51
CA PRO A 330 8.70 4.95 6.17
C PRO A 330 9.98 5.56 5.64
N ILE A 331 10.05 6.89 5.53
CA ILE A 331 11.24 7.64 5.08
C ILE A 331 12.44 7.55 6.05
N GLY A 332 12.24 6.91 7.19
CA GLY A 332 13.27 6.64 8.21
C GLY A 332 12.65 6.16 9.52
N ARG A 333 13.45 5.44 10.29
CA ARG A 333 13.03 4.80 11.55
C ARG A 333 13.17 5.68 12.78
N THR A 334 13.76 6.86 12.64
CA THR A 334 14.03 7.77 13.76
C THR A 334 13.39 9.14 13.54
N PRO A 335 13.08 9.91 14.60
CA PRO A 335 12.54 11.26 14.50
C PRO A 335 13.44 12.27 13.77
N ARG A 336 14.71 11.93 13.48
CA ARG A 336 15.63 12.77 12.70
C ARG A 336 15.27 12.82 11.23
N SER A 337 14.65 11.76 10.70
CA SER A 337 14.08 11.76 9.35
C SER A 337 12.76 12.51 9.38
N ASN A 338 12.61 13.50 8.52
CA ASN A 338 11.40 14.33 8.41
C ASN A 338 11.28 14.89 6.97
N PRO A 339 10.13 15.46 6.58
CA PRO A 339 9.92 16.03 5.25
C PRO A 339 11.01 16.99 4.82
N ALA A 340 11.46 17.90 5.70
CA ALA A 340 12.47 18.88 5.37
C ALA A 340 13.85 18.27 5.07
N THR A 341 14.24 17.20 5.78
CA THR A 341 15.52 16.51 5.54
C THR A 341 15.45 15.62 4.31
N TYR A 342 14.35 14.90 4.13
CA TYR A 342 14.19 13.97 3.02
C TYR A 342 14.16 14.68 1.67
N THR A 343 13.40 15.76 1.54
CA THR A 343 13.32 16.59 0.33
C THR A 343 14.54 17.50 0.13
N LYS A 344 15.45 17.52 1.12
CA LYS A 344 16.62 18.42 1.17
C LYS A 344 16.28 19.90 1.20
N VAL A 345 15.02 20.28 1.46
CA VAL A 345 14.64 21.71 1.60
C VAL A 345 15.26 22.35 2.83
N LEU A 346 15.63 21.55 3.85
CA LEU A 346 16.35 22.05 5.03
C LEU A 346 17.73 22.63 4.67
N ASP A 347 18.38 22.17 3.61
CA ASP A 347 19.71 22.64 3.22
C ASP A 347 19.74 24.11 2.77
N PRO A 348 18.89 24.57 1.84
CA PRO A 348 18.80 25.99 1.52
C PRO A 348 18.19 26.81 2.67
N ILE A 349 17.32 26.26 3.53
CA ILE A 349 16.83 26.96 4.73
C ILE A 349 17.99 27.21 5.69
N ARG A 350 18.84 26.24 5.97
CA ARG A 350 20.03 26.42 6.83
C ARG A 350 21.02 27.44 6.26
N ASP A 351 21.20 27.46 4.94
CA ASP A 351 22.03 28.45 4.26
C ASP A 351 21.45 29.87 4.43
N LEU A 352 20.13 30.03 4.33
CA LEU A 352 19.43 31.27 4.55
C LEU A 352 19.63 31.77 5.99
N PHE A 353 19.40 30.94 7.00
CA PHE A 353 19.57 31.31 8.40
C PHE A 353 21.01 31.70 8.74
N SER A 354 22.03 31.08 8.12
CA SER A 354 23.43 31.45 8.32
C SER A 354 23.76 32.84 7.78
N LYS A 355 22.94 33.38 6.87
CA LYS A 355 23.12 34.72 6.28
C LYS A 355 22.39 35.84 7.05
N MET A 356 21.61 35.49 8.09
CA MET A 356 20.94 36.49 8.93
C MET A 356 21.93 37.30 9.73
N ASN A 357 21.58 38.58 9.98
CA ASN A 357 22.46 39.51 10.67
C ASN A 357 22.97 38.99 12.01
N GLU A 358 22.10 38.40 12.83
CA GLU A 358 22.47 37.86 14.13
C GLU A 358 23.39 36.64 14.00
N ALA A 359 23.18 35.78 12.98
CA ALA A 359 24.05 34.63 12.69
C ALA A 359 25.47 35.14 12.27
N ARG A 360 25.54 36.14 11.42
CA ARG A 360 26.82 36.77 10.98
C ARG A 360 27.56 37.39 12.14
N ARG A 361 26.87 38.13 13.00
CA ARG A 361 27.46 38.75 14.20
C ARG A 361 28.11 37.74 15.13
N ARG A 362 27.49 36.55 15.26
CA ARG A 362 27.99 35.47 16.13
C ARG A 362 28.93 34.49 15.41
N GLY A 363 29.22 34.70 14.14
CA GLY A 363 30.06 33.80 13.35
C GLY A 363 29.41 32.41 13.11
N PHE A 364 28.08 32.34 13.10
CA PHE A 364 27.36 31.08 12.93
C PHE A 364 27.37 30.63 11.46
N THR A 365 27.88 29.45 11.22
CA THR A 365 27.90 28.83 9.90
C THR A 365 26.63 28.01 9.64
N LYS A 366 26.41 27.60 8.38
CA LYS A 366 25.32 26.67 7.99
C LYS A 366 25.24 25.43 8.89
N ARG A 367 26.40 24.93 9.38
CA ARG A 367 26.48 23.76 10.23
C ARG A 367 25.75 23.94 11.57
N ARG A 368 25.77 25.18 12.12
CA ARG A 368 25.07 25.52 13.37
C ARG A 368 23.57 25.24 13.31
N PHE A 369 22.97 25.44 12.14
CA PHE A 369 21.53 25.25 11.91
C PHE A 369 21.15 23.80 11.54
N SER A 370 22.03 22.83 11.83
CA SER A 370 21.73 21.40 11.73
C SER A 370 21.46 20.81 13.11
N PHE A 371 20.28 20.22 13.32
CA PHE A 371 19.99 19.50 14.56
C PHE A 371 20.80 18.21 14.73
N ASN A 372 21.56 17.78 13.71
CA ASN A 372 22.50 16.67 13.81
C ASN A 372 23.91 17.11 14.25
N ALA A 373 24.22 18.42 14.19
CA ALA A 373 25.54 18.94 14.54
C ALA A 373 25.58 19.40 16.01
N ARG A 374 26.66 19.03 16.73
CA ARG A 374 26.84 19.35 18.16
C ARG A 374 26.70 20.85 18.48
N GLU A 375 27.16 21.71 17.58
CA GLU A 375 27.21 23.15 17.79
C GLU A 375 25.84 23.79 17.99
N GLY A 376 24.78 23.30 17.30
CA GLY A 376 23.47 23.92 17.30
C GLY A 376 22.34 23.10 17.92
N ARG A 377 22.57 21.82 18.15
CA ARG A 377 21.54 20.90 18.65
C ARG A 377 21.31 21.03 20.17
N CYS A 378 20.15 20.65 20.62
CA CYS A 378 19.90 20.42 22.05
C CYS A 378 20.81 19.32 22.58
N GLY A 379 21.50 19.58 23.71
CA GLY A 379 22.42 18.62 24.31
C GLY A 379 21.72 17.43 24.95
N ALA A 380 20.52 17.61 25.52
CA ALA A 380 19.79 16.55 26.22
C ALA A 380 19.24 15.46 25.28
N CYS A 381 18.57 15.87 24.18
CA CYS A 381 17.99 14.92 23.23
C CYS A 381 18.85 14.72 21.98
N GLU A 382 20.05 15.27 21.95
CA GLU A 382 20.96 15.20 20.81
C GLU A 382 20.35 15.62 19.47
N GLY A 383 19.39 16.55 19.50
CA GLY A 383 18.69 17.07 18.31
C GLY A 383 17.52 16.20 17.84
N GLN A 384 17.16 15.16 18.55
CA GLN A 384 15.99 14.32 18.21
C GLN A 384 14.67 15.04 18.52
N GLY A 385 14.65 15.92 19.54
CA GLY A 385 13.45 16.53 20.07
C GLY A 385 12.66 15.66 21.02
N TYR A 386 12.97 14.37 21.05
CA TYR A 386 12.30 13.34 21.83
C TYR A 386 13.31 12.41 22.49
N HIS A 387 12.91 11.71 23.53
CA HIS A 387 13.61 10.59 24.15
C HIS A 387 12.85 9.30 23.87
N LEU A 388 13.54 8.25 23.48
CA LEU A 388 12.98 6.92 23.35
C LEU A 388 12.96 6.27 24.73
N ILE A 389 11.79 5.85 25.17
CA ILE A 389 11.62 4.99 26.34
C ILE A 389 11.34 3.59 25.81
N GLU A 390 12.34 2.72 25.92
CA GLU A 390 12.23 1.31 25.56
C GLU A 390 11.40 0.60 26.61
N MET A 391 10.31 -0.03 26.20
CA MET A 391 9.40 -0.76 27.06
C MET A 391 9.49 -2.25 26.77
N HIS A 392 10.00 -3.05 27.70
CA HIS A 392 10.22 -4.50 27.52
C HIS A 392 8.97 -5.30 27.17
N PHE A 393 7.76 -4.80 27.49
CA PHE A 393 6.48 -5.51 27.31
C PHE A 393 5.43 -4.71 26.51
N LEU A 394 5.74 -3.48 26.10
CA LEU A 394 4.88 -2.60 25.32
C LEU A 394 5.69 -2.01 24.17
N SER A 395 4.99 -1.40 23.20
CA SER A 395 5.67 -0.66 22.13
C SER A 395 6.47 0.50 22.73
N ASP A 396 7.67 0.73 22.20
CA ASP A 396 8.52 1.85 22.57
C ASP A 396 7.79 3.18 22.43
N VAL A 397 7.98 4.07 23.43
CA VAL A 397 7.30 5.38 23.45
C VAL A 397 8.30 6.51 23.29
N TRP A 398 8.00 7.43 22.37
CA TRP A 398 8.75 8.66 22.19
C TRP A 398 8.16 9.78 23.04
N VAL A 399 8.93 10.24 24.04
CA VAL A 399 8.53 11.33 24.94
C VAL A 399 9.25 12.61 24.57
N THR A 400 8.52 13.72 24.53
CA THR A 400 9.08 15.05 24.20
C THR A 400 10.19 15.43 25.17
N CYS A 401 11.32 15.91 24.65
CA CYS A 401 12.46 16.34 25.47
C CYS A 401 12.10 17.57 26.34
N ASP A 402 12.25 17.45 27.64
CA ASP A 402 11.89 18.48 28.61
C ASP A 402 12.72 19.76 28.44
N GLN A 403 13.99 19.64 28.04
CA GLN A 403 14.90 20.78 27.89
C GLN A 403 14.57 21.64 26.67
N CYS A 404 14.38 21.05 25.50
CA CYS A 404 14.09 21.78 24.26
C CYS A 404 12.62 21.79 23.88
N LYS A 405 11.76 21.04 24.58
CA LYS A 405 10.31 20.92 24.32
C LYS A 405 10.00 20.64 22.84
N GLY A 406 10.71 19.66 22.27
CA GLY A 406 10.54 19.28 20.86
C GLY A 406 11.30 20.16 19.85
N ARG A 407 11.86 21.29 20.25
CA ARG A 407 12.47 22.29 19.33
C ARG A 407 13.81 21.85 18.72
N ARG A 408 14.44 20.79 19.20
CA ARG A 408 15.66 20.16 18.65
C ARG A 408 16.96 20.96 18.76
N TYR A 409 16.92 22.28 18.91
CA TYR A 409 18.06 23.19 18.92
C TYR A 409 18.32 23.76 20.31
N ASN A 410 19.54 24.24 20.51
CA ASN A 410 19.92 24.98 21.71
C ASN A 410 19.43 26.45 21.63
N ARG A 411 19.41 27.10 22.80
CA ARG A 411 18.88 28.47 22.97
C ARG A 411 19.57 29.51 22.08
N GLU A 412 20.89 29.36 21.91
CA GLU A 412 21.67 30.30 21.12
C GLU A 412 21.33 30.24 19.62
N THR A 413 21.14 29.05 19.08
CA THR A 413 20.70 28.82 17.69
C THR A 413 19.31 29.40 17.45
N LEU A 414 18.42 29.26 18.44
CA LEU A 414 17.04 29.77 18.39
C LEU A 414 16.97 31.30 18.54
N ALA A 415 18.04 32.00 18.89
CA ALA A 415 18.08 33.45 18.89
C ALA A 415 18.11 34.05 17.48
N VAL A 416 18.47 33.25 16.45
CA VAL A 416 18.48 33.69 15.05
C VAL A 416 17.11 33.49 14.42
N THR A 417 16.55 34.54 13.83
CA THR A 417 15.22 34.52 13.20
C THR A 417 15.28 35.01 11.74
N PHE A 418 14.35 34.47 10.95
CA PHE A 418 14.01 34.96 9.61
C PHE A 418 12.53 35.34 9.60
N ARG A 419 12.23 36.62 9.30
CA ARG A 419 10.86 37.18 9.37
C ARG A 419 10.16 36.84 10.71
N GLY A 420 10.91 36.92 11.83
CA GLY A 420 10.39 36.64 13.16
C GLY A 420 10.29 35.15 13.54
N GLN A 421 10.56 34.22 12.63
CA GLN A 421 10.50 32.79 12.85
C GLN A 421 11.88 32.20 13.10
N THR A 422 12.04 31.36 14.13
CA THR A 422 13.25 30.57 14.37
C THR A 422 13.28 29.38 13.43
N ILE A 423 14.45 28.72 13.29
CA ILE A 423 14.52 27.48 12.50
C ILE A 423 13.66 26.35 13.09
N ALA A 424 13.41 26.32 14.39
CA ALA A 424 12.51 25.36 15.02
C ALA A 424 11.04 25.66 14.68
N ASP A 425 10.65 26.94 14.65
CA ASP A 425 9.30 27.35 14.26
C ASP A 425 9.03 26.98 12.79
N VAL A 426 10.04 27.14 11.92
CA VAL A 426 9.96 26.69 10.52
C VAL A 426 9.77 25.17 10.41
N LEU A 427 10.44 24.38 11.24
CA LEU A 427 10.23 22.92 11.24
C LEU A 427 8.86 22.53 11.80
N ASP A 428 8.29 23.30 12.72
CA ASP A 428 6.95 23.07 13.27
C ASP A 428 5.83 23.63 12.39
N MET A 429 6.19 24.37 11.33
CA MET A 429 5.26 25.01 10.42
C MET A 429 4.73 24.02 9.38
N GLU A 430 3.43 24.14 9.06
CA GLU A 430 2.81 23.44 7.92
C GLU A 430 3.43 23.90 6.59
N ILE A 431 3.51 22.99 5.62
CA ILE A 431 4.11 23.26 4.31
C ILE A 431 3.42 24.43 3.61
N THR A 432 2.09 24.53 3.64
CA THR A 432 1.34 25.65 3.05
C THR A 432 1.77 27.00 3.65
N LYS A 433 1.92 27.10 4.97
CA LYS A 433 2.41 28.32 5.63
C LYS A 433 3.87 28.61 5.31
N ALA A 434 4.68 27.55 5.14
CA ALA A 434 6.07 27.70 4.74
C ALA A 434 6.20 28.21 3.29
N VAL A 435 5.28 27.84 2.39
CA VAL A 435 5.21 28.43 1.02
C VAL A 435 5.08 29.95 1.09
N GLU A 436 4.17 30.46 1.93
CA GLU A 436 3.98 31.91 2.13
C GLU A 436 5.23 32.56 2.74
N LEU A 437 5.80 31.95 3.79
CA LEU A 437 7.00 32.51 4.47
C LEU A 437 8.20 32.65 3.52
N PHE A 438 8.38 31.65 2.63
CA PHE A 438 9.54 31.59 1.72
C PHE A 438 9.24 32.03 0.28
N GLU A 439 8.18 32.80 0.04
CA GLU A 439 7.77 33.29 -1.28
C GLU A 439 8.94 33.98 -2.04
N SER A 440 9.76 34.73 -1.34
CA SER A 440 10.94 35.43 -1.90
C SER A 440 12.18 34.54 -2.07
N GLN A 441 12.11 33.25 -1.80
CA GLN A 441 13.24 32.31 -1.81
C GLN A 441 13.04 31.18 -2.86
N PRO A 442 13.35 31.42 -4.15
CA PRO A 442 12.96 30.50 -5.25
C PRO A 442 13.41 29.05 -5.08
N ARG A 443 14.59 28.82 -4.48
CA ARG A 443 15.13 27.47 -4.25
C ARG A 443 14.34 26.70 -3.20
N ILE A 444 13.86 27.37 -2.16
CA ILE A 444 13.03 26.79 -1.10
C ILE A 444 11.61 26.63 -1.62
N LEU A 445 11.07 27.71 -2.19
CA LEU A 445 9.70 27.80 -2.69
C LEU A 445 9.36 26.66 -3.65
N ARG A 446 10.23 26.40 -4.63
CA ARG A 446 10.01 25.32 -5.61
C ARG A 446 9.79 23.95 -4.95
N ILE A 447 10.59 23.61 -3.92
CA ILE A 447 10.46 22.32 -3.23
C ILE A 447 9.16 22.28 -2.41
N LEU A 448 8.83 23.38 -1.72
CA LEU A 448 7.61 23.48 -0.92
C LEU A 448 6.36 23.41 -1.78
N GLN A 449 6.33 24.09 -2.92
CA GLN A 449 5.22 24.03 -3.87
C GLN A 449 5.02 22.62 -4.41
N THR A 450 6.10 21.89 -4.70
CA THR A 450 5.99 20.48 -5.12
C THR A 450 5.37 19.62 -4.02
N LEU A 451 5.71 19.85 -2.75
CA LEU A 451 5.09 19.17 -1.61
C LEU A 451 3.60 19.49 -1.47
N GLU A 452 3.22 20.75 -1.72
CA GLU A 452 1.83 21.17 -1.68
C GLU A 452 1.03 20.58 -2.87
N GLU A 453 1.63 20.56 -4.07
CA GLU A 453 1.03 19.96 -5.27
C GLU A 453 0.70 18.48 -5.08
N VAL A 454 1.52 17.70 -4.36
CA VAL A 454 1.25 16.30 -4.03
C VAL A 454 0.23 16.12 -2.89
N GLY A 455 -0.38 17.20 -2.40
CA GLY A 455 -1.39 17.16 -1.33
C GLY A 455 -0.83 17.03 0.08
N LEU A 456 0.45 17.39 0.31
CA LEU A 456 1.09 17.36 1.64
C LEU A 456 1.15 18.73 2.33
N GLY A 457 0.36 19.72 1.87
CA GLY A 457 0.38 21.09 2.39
C GLY A 457 0.12 21.21 3.89
N TYR A 458 -0.71 20.32 4.44
CA TYR A 458 -1.06 20.27 5.87
C TYR A 458 0.06 19.70 6.76
N MET A 459 1.02 19.00 6.19
CA MET A 459 2.09 18.33 6.92
C MET A 459 3.11 19.34 7.47
N LYS A 460 3.62 19.10 8.69
CA LYS A 460 4.69 19.90 9.24
C LYS A 460 6.04 19.52 8.62
N LEU A 461 6.89 20.51 8.30
CA LEU A 461 8.21 20.27 7.73
C LEU A 461 9.12 19.39 8.60
N GLY A 462 9.01 19.48 9.92
CA GLY A 462 9.78 18.71 10.89
C GLY A 462 9.05 17.47 11.43
N GLN A 463 7.90 17.08 10.87
CA GLN A 463 7.14 15.90 11.32
C GLN A 463 8.01 14.65 11.26
N PRO A 464 8.10 13.85 12.36
CA PRO A 464 8.93 12.65 12.38
C PRO A 464 8.49 11.64 11.31
N GLY A 465 9.44 11.07 10.57
CA GLY A 465 9.16 10.16 9.47
C GLY A 465 8.47 8.85 9.87
N ASN A 466 8.63 8.43 11.12
CA ASN A 466 7.94 7.26 11.69
C ASN A 466 6.49 7.54 12.10
N THR A 467 6.01 8.77 12.02
CA THR A 467 4.60 9.13 12.27
C THR A 467 3.79 9.32 11.00
N LEU A 468 4.43 9.19 9.85
CA LEU A 468 3.78 9.32 8.55
C LEU A 468 3.01 8.05 8.21
N SER A 469 1.83 8.20 7.63
CA SER A 469 1.14 7.09 6.99
C SER A 469 1.92 6.58 5.76
N GLY A 470 1.67 5.35 5.31
CA GLY A 470 2.32 4.78 4.13
C GLY A 470 2.12 5.68 2.89
N GLY A 471 0.90 6.16 2.66
CA GLY A 471 0.59 7.06 1.55
C GLY A 471 1.27 8.43 1.65
N GLU A 472 1.42 9.00 2.86
CA GLU A 472 2.17 10.24 3.07
C GLU A 472 3.65 10.06 2.77
N ALA A 473 4.25 8.96 3.25
CA ALA A 473 5.66 8.63 2.98
C ALA A 473 5.90 8.46 1.47
N GLN A 474 5.01 7.80 0.77
CA GLN A 474 5.08 7.58 -0.68
C GLN A 474 4.98 8.89 -1.46
N ARG A 475 4.00 9.75 -1.14
CA ARG A 475 3.86 11.09 -1.76
C ARG A 475 5.07 11.97 -1.48
N LEU A 476 5.64 11.89 -0.29
CA LEU A 476 6.84 12.62 0.06
C LEU A 476 8.06 12.17 -0.76
N LYS A 477 8.21 10.84 -1.00
CA LYS A 477 9.22 10.29 -1.89
C LYS A 477 9.04 10.81 -3.31
N LEU A 478 7.80 10.79 -3.82
CA LEU A 478 7.46 11.32 -5.14
C LEU A 478 7.80 12.82 -5.26
N ALA A 479 7.41 13.64 -4.27
CA ALA A 479 7.72 15.07 -4.25
C ALA A 479 9.23 15.36 -4.25
N ALA A 480 10.00 14.58 -3.50
CA ALA A 480 11.45 14.71 -3.47
C ALA A 480 12.09 14.48 -4.84
N GLU A 481 11.58 13.51 -5.60
CA GLU A 481 12.07 13.23 -6.95
C GLU A 481 11.64 14.30 -7.96
N LEU A 482 10.39 14.74 -7.91
CA LEU A 482 9.88 15.83 -8.74
C LEU A 482 10.65 17.14 -8.57
N SER A 483 11.12 17.39 -7.34
CA SER A 483 11.92 18.58 -7.04
C SER A 483 13.30 18.55 -7.69
N ARG A 484 13.77 17.40 -8.15
CA ARG A 484 15.02 17.25 -8.88
C ARG A 484 14.83 17.58 -10.37
N ARG A 485 15.87 18.00 -11.04
CA ARG A 485 15.85 18.13 -12.50
C ARG A 485 15.90 16.72 -13.11
N SER A 486 14.80 16.29 -13.71
CA SER A 486 14.80 15.06 -14.51
C SER A 486 15.65 15.28 -15.76
N ARG A 487 16.43 14.26 -16.14
CA ARG A 487 17.16 14.21 -17.40
C ARG A 487 16.45 13.38 -18.46
N GLY A 488 15.23 12.89 -18.16
CA GLY A 488 14.56 11.85 -18.92
C GLY A 488 15.13 10.47 -18.62
N LYS A 489 14.51 9.41 -19.17
CA LYS A 489 14.97 8.01 -19.07
C LYS A 489 15.08 7.45 -17.63
N THR A 490 14.33 8.02 -16.68
CA THR A 490 14.15 7.45 -15.35
C THR A 490 12.96 6.50 -15.36
N LEU A 491 13.14 5.30 -14.82
CA LEU A 491 12.05 4.37 -14.53
C LEU A 491 11.54 4.61 -13.10
N TYR A 492 10.28 4.96 -12.97
CA TYR A 492 9.56 5.02 -11.70
C TYR A 492 8.73 3.76 -11.52
N ILE A 493 8.94 3.03 -10.43
CA ILE A 493 8.10 1.91 -10.00
C ILE A 493 7.31 2.37 -8.79
N LEU A 494 5.97 2.28 -8.88
CA LEU A 494 5.06 2.68 -7.81
C LEU A 494 4.14 1.51 -7.46
N ASP A 495 3.97 1.28 -6.16
CA ASP A 495 3.07 0.24 -5.64
C ASP A 495 1.89 0.91 -4.95
N GLU A 496 0.70 0.77 -5.53
CA GLU A 496 -0.59 1.31 -5.07
C GLU A 496 -0.53 2.77 -4.55
N PRO A 497 -0.09 3.74 -5.38
CA PRO A 497 0.14 5.11 -4.93
C PRO A 497 -1.13 5.89 -4.57
N THR A 498 -2.32 5.35 -4.83
CA THR A 498 -3.60 5.99 -4.49
C THR A 498 -4.19 5.54 -3.15
N THR A 499 -3.50 4.65 -2.44
CA THR A 499 -3.93 4.15 -1.14
C THR A 499 -4.16 5.31 -0.15
N GLY A 500 -5.31 5.33 0.52
CA GLY A 500 -5.67 6.36 1.51
C GLY A 500 -5.89 7.75 0.92
N LEU A 501 -6.13 7.88 -0.40
CA LEU A 501 -6.36 9.16 -1.05
C LEU A 501 -7.83 9.40 -1.38
N HIS A 502 -8.31 10.58 -0.99
CA HIS A 502 -9.55 11.09 -1.56
C HIS A 502 -9.40 11.27 -3.09
N ILE A 503 -10.47 11.06 -3.85
CA ILE A 503 -10.45 11.13 -5.33
C ILE A 503 -9.88 12.44 -5.88
N ASP A 504 -10.00 13.56 -5.17
CA ASP A 504 -9.41 14.84 -5.56
C ASP A 504 -7.88 14.82 -5.46
N ASP A 505 -7.33 14.12 -4.47
CA ASP A 505 -5.88 13.95 -4.33
C ASP A 505 -5.36 12.95 -5.36
N VAL A 506 -6.15 11.94 -5.74
CA VAL A 506 -5.86 11.05 -6.90
C VAL A 506 -5.74 11.87 -8.18
N ALA A 507 -6.66 12.82 -8.40
CA ALA A 507 -6.60 13.72 -9.57
C ALA A 507 -5.32 14.56 -9.60
N ARG A 508 -4.86 15.06 -8.43
CA ARG A 508 -3.60 15.81 -8.31
C ARG A 508 -2.40 14.91 -8.58
N LEU A 509 -2.38 13.70 -7.98
CA LEU A 509 -1.33 12.71 -8.20
C LEU A 509 -1.18 12.34 -9.67
N LEU A 510 -2.30 12.09 -10.37
CA LEU A 510 -2.31 11.78 -11.80
C LEU A 510 -1.70 12.89 -12.64
N LYS A 511 -2.04 14.16 -12.38
CA LYS A 511 -1.42 15.30 -13.08
C LYS A 511 0.10 15.31 -12.93
N ILE A 512 0.59 14.93 -11.77
CA ILE A 512 2.01 14.87 -11.46
C ILE A 512 2.68 13.72 -12.21
N LEU A 513 2.08 12.53 -12.20
CA LEU A 513 2.58 11.36 -12.92
C LEU A 513 2.61 11.61 -14.43
N GLN A 514 1.55 12.23 -14.99
CA GLN A 514 1.50 12.61 -16.38
C GLN A 514 2.65 13.58 -16.74
N ARG A 515 2.88 14.63 -15.90
CA ARG A 515 3.99 15.58 -16.09
C ARG A 515 5.36 14.89 -16.06
N LEU A 516 5.54 13.87 -15.19
CA LEU A 516 6.79 13.09 -15.16
C LEU A 516 7.01 12.33 -16.47
N VAL A 517 5.97 11.69 -16.97
CA VAL A 517 6.04 10.90 -18.21
C VAL A 517 6.24 11.83 -19.42
N ASP A 518 5.62 13.02 -19.45
CA ASP A 518 5.82 14.04 -20.50
C ASP A 518 7.28 14.54 -20.59
N GLN A 519 8.04 14.42 -19.51
CA GLN A 519 9.48 14.71 -19.49
C GLN A 519 10.35 13.58 -20.07
N GLY A 520 9.75 12.53 -20.63
CA GLY A 520 10.45 11.39 -21.22
C GLY A 520 10.80 10.27 -20.25
N ASN A 521 10.22 10.28 -19.05
CA ASN A 521 10.38 9.21 -18.08
C ASN A 521 9.35 8.09 -18.30
N THR A 522 9.59 6.93 -17.70
CA THR A 522 8.68 5.79 -17.70
C THR A 522 8.10 5.60 -16.29
N ALA A 523 6.81 5.41 -16.17
CA ALA A 523 6.18 4.99 -14.93
C ALA A 523 5.60 3.58 -15.11
N ILE A 524 5.86 2.67 -14.14
CA ILE A 524 5.18 1.38 -14.03
C ILE A 524 4.52 1.34 -12.64
N ILE A 525 3.21 1.19 -12.62
CA ILE A 525 2.38 1.39 -11.44
C ILE A 525 1.53 0.15 -11.21
N ILE A 526 1.59 -0.47 -10.03
CA ILE A 526 0.57 -1.43 -9.61
C ILE A 526 -0.62 -0.63 -9.12
N GLU A 527 -1.80 -0.87 -9.71
CA GLU A 527 -3.02 -0.18 -9.28
C GLU A 527 -4.30 -0.98 -9.51
N HIS A 528 -5.27 -0.69 -8.65
CA HIS A 528 -6.63 -1.18 -8.70
C HIS A 528 -7.66 -0.08 -8.94
N ASN A 529 -7.26 1.18 -8.72
CA ASN A 529 -8.11 2.34 -8.88
C ASN A 529 -8.42 2.59 -10.36
N LEU A 530 -9.70 2.50 -10.74
CA LEU A 530 -10.15 2.65 -12.12
C LEU A 530 -9.83 4.03 -12.71
N GLU A 531 -9.74 5.07 -11.88
CA GLU A 531 -9.37 6.42 -12.30
C GLU A 531 -7.91 6.49 -12.80
N VAL A 532 -7.02 5.72 -12.15
CA VAL A 532 -5.62 5.59 -12.58
C VAL A 532 -5.53 4.71 -13.82
N ILE A 533 -6.23 3.57 -13.82
CA ILE A 533 -6.23 2.62 -14.93
C ILE A 533 -6.73 3.27 -16.22
N LYS A 534 -7.83 4.04 -16.16
CA LYS A 534 -8.35 4.76 -17.36
C LYS A 534 -7.41 5.87 -17.85
N SER A 535 -6.55 6.39 -16.97
CA SER A 535 -5.60 7.47 -17.29
C SER A 535 -4.25 6.97 -17.79
N ALA A 536 -4.01 5.64 -17.80
CA ALA A 536 -2.79 5.01 -18.27
C ALA A 536 -2.64 5.07 -19.79
N ASP A 537 -1.40 5.02 -20.29
CA ASP A 537 -1.12 4.84 -21.71
C ASP A 537 -1.12 3.35 -22.09
N TRP A 538 -0.72 2.49 -21.15
CA TRP A 538 -0.57 1.05 -21.35
C TRP A 538 -1.00 0.26 -20.10
N ILE A 539 -1.72 -0.82 -20.30
CA ILE A 539 -2.17 -1.74 -19.25
C ILE A 539 -1.50 -3.09 -19.45
N THR A 540 -1.10 -3.71 -18.36
CA THR A 540 -0.69 -5.12 -18.23
C THR A 540 -1.62 -5.78 -17.23
N ASP A 541 -2.55 -6.60 -17.69
CA ASP A 541 -3.55 -7.27 -16.84
C ASP A 541 -3.15 -8.72 -16.56
N LEU A 542 -3.04 -9.07 -15.30
CA LEU A 542 -2.70 -10.41 -14.81
C LEU A 542 -3.94 -11.09 -14.21
N GLY A 543 -4.12 -12.36 -14.50
CA GLY A 543 -5.26 -13.11 -13.95
C GLY A 543 -5.31 -14.54 -14.47
N LEU A 544 -6.50 -15.15 -14.64
CA LEU A 544 -7.89 -14.70 -14.37
C LEU A 544 -8.20 -14.53 -12.87
N GLU A 545 -7.69 -15.44 -12.06
CA GLU A 545 -7.96 -15.54 -10.63
C GLU A 545 -6.71 -15.23 -9.81
N GLY A 546 -6.82 -15.28 -8.49
CA GLY A 546 -5.69 -15.21 -7.57
C GLY A 546 -5.02 -16.58 -7.34
N GLY A 547 -3.86 -16.58 -6.68
CA GLY A 547 -3.14 -17.77 -6.27
C GLY A 547 -2.78 -18.71 -7.42
N ALA A 548 -3.04 -20.00 -7.27
CA ALA A 548 -2.72 -21.02 -8.29
C ALA A 548 -3.50 -20.82 -9.61
N GLY A 549 -4.66 -20.19 -9.57
CA GLY A 549 -5.47 -19.83 -10.76
C GLY A 549 -4.96 -18.59 -11.50
N GLY A 550 -4.05 -17.83 -10.89
CA GLY A 550 -3.45 -16.62 -11.44
C GLY A 550 -2.11 -16.84 -12.14
N GLY A 551 -1.32 -15.80 -12.16
CA GLY A 551 0.06 -15.83 -12.63
C GLY A 551 0.22 -15.93 -14.14
N ARG A 552 -0.80 -15.57 -14.92
CA ARG A 552 -0.78 -15.51 -16.39
C ARG A 552 -1.01 -14.08 -16.86
N LEU A 553 -0.37 -13.71 -17.97
CA LEU A 553 -0.70 -12.48 -18.68
C LEU A 553 -2.02 -12.70 -19.43
N LEU A 554 -3.04 -11.90 -19.12
CA LEU A 554 -4.31 -11.93 -19.82
C LEU A 554 -4.31 -10.95 -20.99
N PHE A 555 -3.77 -9.76 -20.76
CA PHE A 555 -3.81 -8.68 -21.71
C PHE A 555 -2.61 -7.73 -21.54
N SER A 556 -2.17 -7.16 -22.65
CA SER A 556 -1.17 -6.08 -22.66
C SER A 556 -1.47 -5.15 -23.85
N GLY A 557 -1.88 -3.90 -23.56
CA GLY A 557 -2.33 -2.95 -24.58
C GLY A 557 -2.90 -1.67 -23.98
N THR A 558 -3.71 -0.94 -24.74
CA THR A 558 -4.36 0.29 -24.29
C THR A 558 -5.56 0.01 -23.35
N PRO A 559 -5.98 0.97 -22.51
CA PRO A 559 -7.17 0.84 -21.69
C PRO A 559 -8.45 0.53 -22.46
N GLU A 560 -8.60 1.10 -23.66
CA GLU A 560 -9.75 0.87 -24.54
C GLU A 560 -9.81 -0.58 -25.04
N GLU A 561 -8.67 -1.13 -25.44
CA GLU A 561 -8.56 -2.54 -25.88
C GLU A 561 -8.83 -3.48 -24.69
N CYS A 562 -8.34 -3.15 -23.48
CA CYS A 562 -8.64 -3.92 -22.28
C CYS A 562 -10.14 -3.93 -21.94
N ALA A 563 -10.81 -2.78 -22.08
CA ALA A 563 -12.24 -2.65 -21.82
C ALA A 563 -13.10 -3.47 -22.79
N ALA A 564 -12.61 -3.73 -23.99
CA ALA A 564 -13.27 -4.59 -24.98
C ALA A 564 -13.17 -6.09 -24.64
N LEU A 565 -12.23 -6.49 -23.79
CA LEU A 565 -11.96 -7.89 -23.45
C LEU A 565 -12.91 -8.38 -22.35
N GLN A 566 -13.90 -9.18 -22.72
CA GLN A 566 -14.91 -9.69 -21.76
C GLN A 566 -14.35 -10.67 -20.72
N GLU A 567 -13.25 -11.34 -20.99
CA GLU A 567 -12.61 -12.28 -20.08
C GLU A 567 -11.88 -11.55 -18.95
N SER A 568 -11.41 -10.32 -19.17
CA SER A 568 -10.73 -9.51 -18.15
C SER A 568 -11.74 -8.96 -17.13
N HIS A 569 -11.52 -9.25 -15.86
CA HIS A 569 -12.29 -8.59 -14.79
C HIS A 569 -12.05 -7.08 -14.79
N THR A 570 -10.80 -6.65 -14.94
CA THR A 570 -10.44 -5.23 -15.05
C THR A 570 -11.16 -4.57 -16.22
N GLY A 571 -11.17 -5.20 -17.40
CA GLY A 571 -11.85 -4.70 -18.58
C GLY A 571 -13.35 -4.46 -18.36
N ARG A 572 -14.03 -5.40 -17.71
CA ARG A 572 -15.48 -5.29 -17.39
C ARG A 572 -15.81 -4.07 -16.51
N PHE A 573 -14.98 -3.80 -15.50
CA PHE A 573 -15.18 -2.64 -14.61
C PHE A 573 -14.71 -1.33 -15.26
N LEU A 574 -13.73 -1.39 -16.16
CA LEU A 574 -13.20 -0.22 -16.86
C LEU A 574 -14.15 0.29 -17.96
N ALA A 575 -14.82 -0.62 -18.67
CA ALA A 575 -15.71 -0.29 -19.78
C ALA A 575 -16.77 0.77 -19.44
N PRO A 576 -17.57 0.65 -18.36
CA PRO A 576 -18.56 1.67 -18.01
C PRO A 576 -17.93 3.02 -17.66
N VAL A 577 -16.73 3.03 -17.08
CA VAL A 577 -16.03 4.27 -16.70
C VAL A 577 -15.55 5.02 -17.94
N LEU A 578 -15.01 4.32 -18.92
CA LEU A 578 -14.61 4.92 -20.21
C LEU A 578 -15.82 5.43 -21.00
N HIS A 579 -16.93 4.69 -21.00
CA HIS A 579 -18.17 5.13 -21.68
C HIS A 579 -18.74 6.43 -21.11
N GLN A 580 -18.75 6.56 -19.80
CA GLN A 580 -19.29 7.75 -19.14
C GLN A 580 -18.47 9.03 -19.43
N ASP A 581 -17.16 8.90 -19.62
CA ASP A 581 -16.25 10.04 -19.69
C ASP A 581 -15.86 10.42 -21.13
N SER A 582 -15.87 9.49 -22.08
CA SER A 582 -15.40 9.73 -23.47
C SER A 582 -16.46 9.53 -24.55
N GLY A 583 -17.65 9.02 -24.20
CA GLY A 583 -18.64 8.60 -25.20
C GLY A 583 -18.16 7.41 -26.06
N PHE A 584 -17.16 6.69 -25.60
CA PHE A 584 -16.56 5.54 -26.27
C PHE A 584 -17.62 4.46 -26.53
N GLN A 585 -17.87 4.12 -27.82
CA GLN A 585 -18.71 2.99 -28.20
C GLN A 585 -17.82 1.77 -28.42
N LEU A 586 -18.12 0.68 -27.72
CA LEU A 586 -17.49 -0.62 -27.95
C LEU A 586 -17.85 -1.10 -29.37
N SER A 587 -16.93 -0.99 -30.29
CA SER A 587 -17.02 -1.75 -31.54
C SER A 587 -16.67 -3.21 -31.23
N PRO A 588 -17.44 -4.21 -31.71
CA PRO A 588 -17.04 -5.60 -31.58
C PRO A 588 -15.69 -5.78 -32.27
N VAL A 589 -14.66 -6.12 -31.52
CA VAL A 589 -13.38 -6.53 -32.11
C VAL A 589 -13.61 -7.89 -32.74
N GLU A 590 -13.55 -7.97 -34.06
CA GLU A 590 -13.38 -9.23 -34.79
C GLU A 590 -12.07 -9.84 -34.32
N LEU A 591 -12.18 -10.94 -33.55
CA LEU A 591 -11.04 -11.75 -33.14
C LEU A 591 -10.44 -12.41 -34.39
N ASP A 592 -9.35 -11.83 -34.87
CA ASP A 592 -8.50 -12.49 -35.85
C ASP A 592 -7.83 -13.69 -35.15
N SER A 593 -8.30 -14.88 -35.54
CA SER A 593 -7.88 -16.19 -35.03
C SER A 593 -6.51 -16.56 -35.59
N GLY A 594 -5.50 -15.81 -35.18
CA GLY A 594 -4.10 -16.00 -35.59
C GLY A 594 -3.20 -16.33 -34.42
N VAL A 595 -3.38 -17.49 -33.79
CA VAL A 595 -2.32 -18.14 -33.01
C VAL A 595 -2.23 -19.59 -33.47
N ALA A 596 -1.32 -19.84 -34.37
CA ALA A 596 -0.71 -21.14 -34.61
C ALA A 596 0.63 -21.21 -33.85
#